data_cbcd5339c99045601f2c578a702b9c31
#
_entry.id   cbcd5339c99045601f2c578a702b9c31
#
_cell.length_a   1.000
_cell.length_b   1.000
_cell.length_c   1.000
_cell.angle_alpha   90.00
_cell.angle_beta   90.00
_cell.angle_gamma   90.00
#
_symmetry.space_group_name_H-M   'P 1'
#
loop_
_entity.id
_entity.type
_entity.pdbx_description
1 polymer ?
#
loop_
_entity_poly.entity_id
_entity_poly.type
_entity_poly.pdbx_seq_one_letter_code
_entity_poly.pdbx_strand_id
1 'polypeptide(L)'
;QFNARAWVQMAKDAGMKYITITSKHHDGFCLWDSKETDFDVMSTPFKRDILKELAEACREIGGIRLCFYHSIMDWHHPDYNERRTWEKDRPVAGTERNRYISYTKKQLK
;
A
#
# COMPACT_ATOMS: atom_id res chain seq x y z
N GLN A 1 16.71 -0.88 11.07
CA GLN A 1 16.12 -2.17 10.69
C GLN A 1 14.66 -2.18 11.09
N PHE A 2 13.71 -2.55 10.17
CA PHE A 2 12.28 -2.58 10.47
C PHE A 2 11.94 -3.67 11.49
N ASN A 3 11.24 -3.28 12.56
CA ASN A 3 10.74 -4.16 13.60
C ASN A 3 9.32 -3.72 13.99
N ALA A 4 8.31 -4.40 13.44
CA ALA A 4 6.90 -4.04 13.63
C ALA A 4 6.50 -4.03 15.11
N ARG A 5 6.93 -5.05 15.89
CA ARG A 5 6.61 -5.17 17.31
C ARG A 5 7.17 -3.99 18.12
N ALA A 6 8.42 -3.60 17.85
CA ALA A 6 9.03 -2.45 18.52
C ALA A 6 8.31 -1.14 18.18
N TRP A 7 7.88 -0.95 16.94
CA TRP A 7 7.13 0.23 16.50
C TRP A 7 5.78 0.32 17.19
N VAL A 8 5.04 -0.77 17.23
CA VAL A 8 3.71 -0.81 17.87
C VAL A 8 3.82 -0.61 19.38
N GLN A 9 4.82 -1.24 20.03
CA GLN A 9 5.05 -1.05 21.45
C GLN A 9 5.39 0.40 21.77
N MET A 10 6.28 1.02 21.01
CA MET A 10 6.65 2.44 21.18
C MET A 10 5.42 3.36 21.02
N ALA A 11 4.57 3.11 20.04
CA ALA A 11 3.33 3.86 19.85
C ALA A 11 2.38 3.72 21.05
N LYS A 12 2.25 2.51 21.59
CA LYS A 12 1.44 2.23 22.77
C LYS A 12 1.97 2.93 24.00
N ASP A 13 3.28 2.87 24.24
CA ASP A 13 3.94 3.50 25.39
C ASP A 13 3.84 5.04 25.33
N ALA A 14 3.82 5.60 24.10
CA ALA A 14 3.56 7.02 23.87
C ALA A 14 2.08 7.42 24.02
N GLY A 15 1.18 6.50 24.36
CA GLY A 15 -0.25 6.77 24.55
C GLY A 15 -1.06 6.90 23.25
N MET A 16 -0.49 6.55 22.11
CA MET A 16 -1.19 6.56 20.82
C MET A 16 -2.29 5.51 20.82
N LYS A 17 -3.35 5.75 20.03
CA LYS A 17 -4.50 4.84 19.89
C LYS A 17 -4.55 4.14 18.52
N TYR A 18 -3.85 4.66 17.55
CA TYR A 18 -3.77 4.10 16.21
C TYR A 18 -2.45 4.47 15.53
N ILE A 19 -2.10 3.70 14.53
CA ILE A 19 -1.02 3.97 13.57
C ILE A 19 -1.64 4.00 12.19
N THR A 20 -1.35 5.04 11.40
CA THR A 20 -1.70 5.06 9.98
C THR A 20 -0.43 4.90 9.15
N ILE A 21 -0.41 3.89 8.29
CA ILE A 21 0.68 3.66 7.35
C ILE A 21 0.18 3.78 5.91
N THR A 22 1.00 4.32 5.03
CA THR A 22 0.73 4.30 3.59
C THR A 22 0.95 2.88 3.06
N SER A 23 -0.13 2.20 2.69
CA SER A 23 -0.05 0.86 2.10
C SER A 23 0.47 0.92 0.65
N LYS A 24 -0.07 1.87 -0.14
CA LYS A 24 0.38 2.22 -1.48
C LYS A 24 0.23 3.73 -1.68
N HIS A 25 1.24 4.40 -2.21
CA HIS A 25 1.14 5.80 -2.64
C HIS A 25 0.93 5.90 -4.15
N HIS A 26 1.00 7.12 -4.70
CA HIS A 26 0.79 7.38 -6.14
C HIS A 26 1.80 6.68 -7.05
N ASP A 27 2.97 6.33 -6.54
CA ASP A 27 4.00 5.58 -7.27
C ASP A 27 3.59 4.13 -7.61
N GLY A 28 2.53 3.63 -6.94
CA GLY A 28 1.98 2.29 -7.16
C GLY A 28 2.69 1.17 -6.39
N PHE A 29 3.75 1.48 -5.61
CA PHE A 29 4.50 0.48 -4.87
C PHE A 29 3.72 -0.01 -3.64
N CYS A 30 3.54 -1.34 -3.54
CA CYS A 30 2.77 -1.99 -2.48
C CYS A 30 3.66 -2.41 -1.31
N LEU A 31 3.33 -1.99 -0.08
CA LEU A 31 4.07 -2.38 1.12
C LEU A 31 3.61 -3.73 1.72
N TRP A 32 2.88 -4.53 0.94
CA TRP A 32 2.41 -5.88 1.30
C TRP A 32 2.59 -6.86 0.16
N ASP A 33 2.41 -8.15 0.40
CA ASP A 33 2.39 -9.23 -0.58
C ASP A 33 1.14 -9.12 -1.47
N SER A 34 1.21 -8.30 -2.52
CA SER A 34 0.10 -8.07 -3.44
C SER A 34 -0.11 -9.27 -4.35
N LYS A 35 -1.38 -9.68 -4.54
CA LYS A 35 -1.74 -10.72 -5.53
C LYS A 35 -2.09 -10.14 -6.90
N GLU A 36 -2.09 -8.82 -7.02
CA GLU A 36 -2.51 -8.11 -8.24
C GLU A 36 -1.33 -7.48 -9.01
N THR A 37 -0.15 -7.42 -8.39
CA THR A 37 1.05 -6.86 -9.01
C THR A 37 2.33 -7.37 -8.31
N ASP A 38 3.41 -7.51 -9.09
CA ASP A 38 4.76 -7.80 -8.58
C ASP A 38 5.52 -6.52 -8.17
N PHE A 39 4.91 -5.33 -8.34
CA PHE A 39 5.50 -4.07 -7.89
C PHE A 39 5.24 -3.86 -6.41
N ASP A 40 5.85 -4.69 -5.60
CA ASP A 40 5.63 -4.76 -4.17
C ASP A 40 6.91 -5.05 -3.36
N VAL A 41 6.77 -5.01 -2.04
CA VAL A 41 7.87 -5.23 -1.10
C VAL A 41 8.44 -6.66 -1.17
N MET A 42 7.63 -7.66 -1.57
CA MET A 42 8.08 -9.06 -1.68
C MET A 42 9.04 -9.27 -2.85
N SER A 43 8.93 -8.45 -3.90
CA SER A 43 9.81 -8.45 -5.06
C SER A 43 11.13 -7.71 -4.82
N THR A 44 11.34 -7.13 -3.64
CA THR A 44 12.58 -6.46 -3.25
C THR A 44 13.53 -7.40 -2.47
N PRO A 45 14.81 -7.04 -2.28
CA PRO A 45 15.70 -7.79 -1.38
C PRO A 45 15.22 -7.88 0.07
N PHE A 46 14.31 -6.99 0.50
CA PHE A 46 13.73 -7.00 1.83
C PHE A 46 12.82 -8.20 2.08
N LYS A 47 11.99 -8.59 1.11
CA LYS A 47 11.15 -9.81 1.07
C LYS A 47 10.34 -10.07 2.35
N ARG A 48 9.77 -9.02 2.93
CA ARG A 48 8.90 -9.13 4.11
C ARG A 48 7.66 -8.27 3.92
N ASP A 49 6.50 -8.81 4.24
CA ASP A 49 5.22 -8.10 4.20
C ASP A 49 5.09 -7.16 5.41
N ILE A 50 5.36 -5.88 5.19
CA ILE A 50 5.36 -4.85 6.23
C ILE A 50 3.98 -4.70 6.86
N LEU A 51 2.91 -4.72 6.05
CA LEU A 51 1.56 -4.51 6.55
C LEU A 51 1.07 -5.70 7.37
N LYS A 52 1.38 -6.91 6.93
CA LYS A 52 1.08 -8.13 7.67
C LYS A 52 1.77 -8.14 9.03
N GLU A 53 3.07 -7.86 9.07
CA GLU A 53 3.83 -7.81 10.32
C GLU A 53 3.30 -6.75 11.29
N LEU A 54 2.93 -5.56 10.80
CA LEU A 54 2.31 -4.52 11.63
C LEU A 54 0.93 -4.95 12.14
N ALA A 55 0.12 -5.60 11.31
CA ALA A 55 -1.20 -6.08 11.71
C ALA A 55 -1.11 -7.17 12.80
N GLU A 56 -0.15 -8.08 12.67
CA GLU A 56 0.13 -9.12 13.67
C GLU A 56 0.60 -8.49 14.99
N ALA A 57 1.55 -7.56 14.92
CA ALA A 57 2.04 -6.85 16.10
C ALA A 57 0.95 -6.04 16.82
N CYS A 58 0.08 -5.35 16.07
CA CYS A 58 -1.05 -4.62 16.66
C CYS A 58 -2.04 -5.55 17.36
N ARG A 59 -2.28 -6.75 16.78
CA ARG A 59 -3.17 -7.76 17.36
C ARG A 59 -2.58 -8.35 18.65
N GLU A 60 -1.29 -8.67 18.65
CA GLU A 60 -0.60 -9.26 19.80
C GLU A 60 -0.47 -8.28 20.97
N ILE A 61 -0.04 -7.04 20.72
CA ILE A 61 0.19 -6.02 21.74
C ILE A 61 -1.13 -5.46 22.27
N GLY A 62 -2.12 -5.33 21.39
CA GLY A 62 -3.44 -4.79 21.70
C GLY A 62 -3.45 -3.30 22.04
N GLY A 63 -4.60 -2.67 21.92
CA GLY A 63 -4.80 -1.25 22.24
C GLY A 63 -4.35 -0.25 21.17
N ILE A 64 -3.76 -0.71 20.07
CA ILE A 64 -3.39 0.09 18.90
C ILE A 64 -4.18 -0.40 17.68
N ARG A 65 -4.84 0.52 16.99
CA ARG A 65 -5.49 0.25 15.70
C ARG A 65 -4.54 0.49 14.55
N LEU A 66 -4.46 -0.42 13.60
CA LEU A 66 -3.76 -0.21 12.34
C LEU A 66 -4.74 0.35 11.30
N CYS A 67 -4.38 1.48 10.71
CA CYS A 67 -5.12 2.16 9.65
C CYS A 67 -4.23 2.28 8.41
N PHE A 68 -4.86 2.29 7.23
CA PHE A 68 -4.14 2.39 5.98
C PHE A 68 -4.53 3.65 5.22
N TYR A 69 -3.53 4.38 4.73
CA TYR A 69 -3.70 5.27 3.61
C TYR A 69 -3.42 4.48 2.33
N HIS A 70 -4.38 4.44 1.42
CA HIS A 70 -4.23 3.75 0.14
C HIS A 70 -4.56 4.72 -0.99
N SER A 71 -3.58 5.04 -1.82
CA SER A 71 -3.80 5.91 -2.96
C SER A 71 -4.62 5.23 -4.04
N ILE A 72 -5.67 5.93 -4.49
CA ILE A 72 -6.42 5.54 -5.69
C ILE A 72 -5.63 5.91 -6.97
N MET A 73 -4.77 6.92 -6.90
CA MET A 73 -3.84 7.23 -7.98
C MET A 73 -2.74 6.17 -8.06
N ASP A 74 -2.32 5.83 -9.28
CA ASP A 74 -1.27 4.83 -9.51
C ASP A 74 -0.52 5.16 -10.79
N TRP A 75 0.64 5.78 -10.64
CA TRP A 75 1.46 6.21 -11.77
C TRP A 75 2.22 5.06 -12.44
N HIS A 76 2.30 3.92 -11.79
CA HIS A 76 2.95 2.73 -12.31
C HIS A 76 2.00 1.89 -13.17
N HIS A 77 0.71 1.82 -12.81
CA HIS A 77 -0.24 0.95 -13.49
C HIS A 77 -0.51 1.42 -14.93
N PRO A 78 -0.37 0.54 -15.95
CA PRO A 78 -0.50 0.94 -17.36
C PRO A 78 -1.90 1.47 -17.71
N ASP A 79 -2.93 0.99 -17.03
CA ASP A 79 -4.34 1.37 -17.27
C ASP A 79 -4.79 2.58 -16.43
N TYR A 80 -3.90 3.20 -15.64
CA TYR A 80 -4.21 4.44 -14.94
C TYR A 80 -4.11 5.63 -15.88
N ASN A 81 -5.22 6.33 -16.08
CA ASN A 81 -5.38 7.30 -17.18
C ASN A 81 -5.14 8.77 -16.82
N GLU A 82 -4.87 9.11 -15.57
CA GLU A 82 -4.56 10.48 -15.23
C GLU A 82 -3.13 10.82 -15.65
N ARG A 83 -3.04 11.70 -16.66
CA ARG A 83 -1.76 12.14 -17.23
C ARG A 83 -1.11 13.19 -16.34
N ARG A 84 0.15 13.00 -16.07
CA ARG A 84 1.01 14.11 -15.67
C ARG A 84 1.25 15.03 -16.85
N THR A 85 1.52 16.30 -16.59
CA THR A 85 1.77 17.32 -17.64
C THR A 85 2.88 16.96 -18.62
N TRP A 86 3.77 16.08 -18.24
CA TRP A 86 4.90 15.59 -19.07
C TRP A 86 4.65 14.26 -19.81
N GLU A 87 3.54 13.56 -19.52
CA GLU A 87 3.16 12.28 -20.17
C GLU A 87 2.20 12.52 -21.36
N LYS A 88 2.47 13.52 -22.19
CA LYS A 88 1.55 13.94 -23.27
C LYS A 88 1.31 12.87 -24.33
N ASP A 89 2.26 11.96 -24.52
CA ASP A 89 2.26 10.97 -25.61
C ASP A 89 1.70 9.61 -25.21
N ARG A 90 1.25 9.44 -23.97
CA ARG A 90 0.63 8.21 -23.51
C ARG A 90 -0.79 8.10 -24.06
N PRO A 91 -1.14 7.04 -24.81
CA PRO A 91 -2.50 6.89 -25.35
C PRO A 91 -3.55 6.80 -24.25
N VAL A 92 -4.69 7.47 -24.47
CA VAL A 92 -5.86 7.36 -23.59
C VAL A 92 -6.79 6.30 -24.17
N ALA A 93 -6.90 5.15 -23.54
CA ALA A 93 -7.87 4.14 -23.95
C ALA A 93 -9.03 4.04 -22.96
N GLY A 94 -10.25 4.17 -23.44
CA GLY A 94 -11.46 4.21 -22.59
C GLY A 94 -11.82 2.90 -21.89
N THR A 95 -11.38 1.75 -22.41
CA THR A 95 -11.64 0.41 -21.83
C THR A 95 -10.69 0.08 -20.68
N GLU A 96 -9.57 0.76 -20.55
CA GLU A 96 -8.50 0.51 -19.58
C GLU A 96 -8.91 0.97 -18.18
N ARG A 97 -9.72 2.02 -18.10
CA ARG A 97 -10.21 2.53 -16.80
C ARG A 97 -10.97 1.46 -16.00
N ASN A 98 -11.78 0.64 -16.66
CA ASN A 98 -12.53 -0.42 -15.97
C ASN A 98 -11.62 -1.53 -15.45
N ARG A 99 -10.52 -1.85 -16.15
CA ARG A 99 -9.50 -2.78 -15.67
C ARG A 99 -8.79 -2.23 -14.45
N TYR A 100 -8.42 -0.94 -14.47
CA TYR A 100 -7.79 -0.27 -13.33
C TYR A 100 -8.72 -0.22 -12.11
N ILE A 101 -10.00 0.11 -12.29
CA ILE A 101 -10.99 0.08 -11.21
C ILE A 101 -11.13 -1.32 -10.61
N SER A 102 -11.16 -2.35 -11.45
CA SER A 102 -11.21 -3.74 -11.00
C SER A 102 -9.97 -4.14 -10.19
N TYR A 103 -8.79 -3.77 -10.68
CA TYR A 103 -7.51 -3.95 -9.99
C TYR A 103 -7.52 -3.31 -8.59
N THR A 104 -7.88 -2.01 -8.51
CA THR A 104 -7.94 -1.29 -7.23
C THR A 104 -8.94 -1.92 -6.25
N LYS A 105 -10.12 -2.34 -6.73
CA LYS A 105 -11.12 -3.02 -5.89
C LYS A 105 -10.62 -4.35 -5.34
N LYS A 106 -9.79 -5.08 -6.07
CA LYS A 106 -9.20 -6.34 -5.60
C LYS A 106 -8.11 -6.09 -4.55
N GLN A 107 -7.35 -5.01 -4.69
CA GLN A 107 -6.36 -4.62 -3.69
C GLN A 107 -6.97 -4.22 -2.34
N LEU A 108 -8.23 -3.77 -2.31
CA LEU A 108 -8.93 -3.32 -1.11
C LEU A 108 -9.73 -4.42 -0.41
N LYS A 109 -9.71 -5.64 -0.91
CA LYS A 109 -10.36 -6.82 -0.30
C LYS A 109 -9.41 -7.59 0.58
#